data_a6f48301c69928b273309341c00ebe6d
#
_entry.id   a6f48301c69928b273309341c00ebe6d
#
_cell.length_a   1.000
_cell.length_b   1.000
_cell.length_c   1.000
_cell.angle_alpha   90.00
_cell.angle_beta   90.00
_cell.angle_gamma   90.00
#
_symmetry.space_group_name_H-M   'P 1'
#
loop_
_entity.id
_entity.type
_entity.pdbx_description
1 polymer ?
#
loop_
_entity_poly.entity_id
_entity_poly.type
_entity_poly.pdbx_seq_one_letter_code
_entity_poly.pdbx_strand_id
1 'polypeptide(L)'
;VSPFTLFGVGDLSEGYFLKNMSMGGVHTALRDPLFVNIANPASLTSLELTSLDFGATYKILTQTDQNSGNSIQNSSSYFHYLSLGFKIQEWWGMNLALTPYSQVGYNIFTIDEVPDFGNTLYRFEGDGGITQIVFGNGFEVIDNLSIGVNLRYLFGTNRKRISAEFEDPSLYFARRNEETRVSDVTFDFGLQYELFFNKDVDGFAANNLVLGATYGNNSQVSATKSLVDYTYVKNSEGS
;
A
#
# COMPACT_ATOMS: atom_id res chain seq x y z
N VAL A 1 -10.31 2.01 8.11
CA VAL A 1 -11.34 1.73 7.10
C VAL A 1 -11.94 3.05 6.68
N SER A 2 -11.95 3.36 5.39
CA SER A 2 -12.39 4.65 4.85
C SER A 2 -13.46 4.43 3.79
N PRO A 3 -14.58 5.20 3.78
CA PRO A 3 -15.58 5.14 2.71
C PRO A 3 -14.99 5.42 1.31
N PHE A 4 -13.90 6.17 1.25
CA PHE A 4 -13.22 6.50 -0.01
C PHE A 4 -12.59 5.28 -0.69
N THR A 5 -12.37 4.17 0.04
CA THR A 5 -11.86 2.91 -0.55
C THR A 5 -12.88 2.18 -1.43
N LEU A 6 -14.11 2.72 -1.57
CA LEU A 6 -15.12 2.24 -2.50
C LEU A 6 -14.64 2.30 -3.96
N PHE A 7 -13.79 3.26 -4.29
CA PHE A 7 -13.34 3.51 -5.66
C PHE A 7 -11.98 2.88 -5.95
N GLY A 8 -11.77 2.46 -7.20
CA GLY A 8 -10.50 1.93 -7.68
C GLY A 8 -10.06 0.66 -6.94
N VAL A 9 -8.78 0.61 -6.61
CA VAL A 9 -8.12 -0.50 -5.91
C VAL A 9 -8.05 -0.31 -4.40
N GLY A 10 -8.66 0.76 -3.86
CA GLY A 10 -8.63 1.14 -2.45
C GLY A 10 -7.62 2.24 -2.12
N ASP A 11 -7.33 2.42 -0.83
CA ASP A 11 -6.30 3.34 -0.37
C ASP A 11 -4.92 2.77 -0.70
N LEU A 12 -4.14 3.53 -1.45
CA LEU A 12 -2.77 3.16 -1.78
C LEU A 12 -1.84 3.37 -0.58
N SER A 13 -0.94 2.43 -0.37
CA SER A 13 0.17 2.60 0.57
C SER A 13 1.21 3.56 -0.01
N GLU A 14 1.92 4.27 0.87
CA GLU A 14 2.88 5.31 0.45
C GLU A 14 4.12 4.75 -0.25
N GLY A 15 4.33 3.43 -0.25
CA GLY A 15 5.42 2.78 -1.00
C GLY A 15 6.81 2.93 -0.39
N TYR A 16 6.90 3.42 0.86
CA TYR A 16 8.13 3.55 1.63
C TYR A 16 7.91 3.21 3.12
N PHE A 17 8.99 3.03 3.88
CA PHE A 17 8.96 2.54 5.24
C PHE A 17 8.78 3.64 6.28
N LEU A 18 8.52 3.26 7.54
CA LEU A 18 8.23 4.17 8.64
C LEU A 18 9.35 5.19 8.87
N LYS A 19 10.61 4.84 8.64
CA LYS A 19 11.73 5.78 8.71
C LYS A 19 11.57 6.93 7.72
N ASN A 20 11.20 6.64 6.46
CA ASN A 20 10.95 7.66 5.45
C ASN A 20 9.75 8.53 5.85
N MET A 21 8.67 7.92 6.39
CA MET A 21 7.49 8.63 6.89
C MET A 21 7.84 9.61 8.00
N SER A 22 8.70 9.22 8.94
CA SER A 22 9.13 10.08 10.05
C SER A 22 9.94 11.30 9.59
N MET A 23 10.51 11.24 8.39
CA MET A 23 11.25 12.33 7.73
C MET A 23 10.40 13.09 6.68
N GLY A 24 9.06 12.98 6.77
CA GLY A 24 8.16 13.65 5.82
C GLY A 24 8.16 13.02 4.41
N GLY A 25 8.47 11.73 4.29
CA GLY A 25 8.46 11.01 3.01
C GLY A 25 9.75 11.17 2.19
N VAL A 26 10.83 11.68 2.76
CA VAL A 26 12.14 11.74 2.08
C VAL A 26 12.64 10.32 1.78
N HIS A 27 12.89 10.02 0.51
CA HIS A 27 13.31 8.67 0.10
C HIS A 27 14.28 8.65 -1.09
N THR A 28 14.13 9.52 -2.09
CA THR A 28 14.82 9.38 -3.39
C THR A 28 16.35 9.48 -3.28
N ALA A 29 16.85 10.38 -2.43
CA ALA A 29 18.29 10.56 -2.20
C ALA A 29 18.74 10.03 -0.83
N LEU A 30 17.85 9.36 -0.08
CA LEU A 30 18.20 8.83 1.24
C LEU A 30 19.11 7.61 1.10
N ARG A 31 20.27 7.65 1.74
CA ARG A 31 21.21 6.55 1.95
C ARG A 31 21.32 6.27 3.44
N ASP A 32 21.28 5.02 3.81
CA ASP A 32 21.40 4.61 5.22
C ASP A 32 22.11 3.27 5.32
N PRO A 33 23.13 3.14 6.21
CA PRO A 33 23.89 1.91 6.34
C PRO A 33 23.12 0.77 7.04
N LEU A 34 22.03 1.08 7.75
CA LEU A 34 21.32 0.12 8.59
C LEU A 34 19.90 -0.17 8.13
N PHE A 35 19.32 0.68 7.27
CA PHE A 35 17.91 0.56 6.84
C PHE A 35 17.75 0.44 5.34
N VAL A 36 16.86 -0.45 4.94
CA VAL A 36 16.47 -0.62 3.55
C VAL A 36 15.57 0.53 3.11
N ASN A 37 15.90 1.14 1.97
CA ASN A 37 15.03 2.11 1.30
C ASN A 37 14.50 1.51 -0.01
N ILE A 38 13.32 0.90 0.03
CA ILE A 38 12.71 0.26 -1.17
C ILE A 38 12.25 1.26 -2.23
N ALA A 39 12.13 2.55 -1.88
CA ALA A 39 11.68 3.56 -2.83
C ALA A 39 12.76 3.96 -3.84
N ASN A 40 14.05 3.76 -3.49
CA ASN A 40 15.15 3.89 -4.43
C ASN A 40 16.13 2.73 -4.28
N PRO A 41 16.11 1.72 -5.17
CA PRO A 41 16.97 0.55 -5.04
C PRO A 41 18.46 0.83 -5.15
N ALA A 42 18.88 1.98 -5.74
CA ALA A 42 20.28 2.37 -5.75
C ALA A 42 20.86 2.59 -4.35
N SER A 43 20.02 2.95 -3.37
CA SER A 43 20.44 3.13 -1.97
C SER A 43 20.88 1.86 -1.27
N LEU A 44 20.58 0.68 -1.82
CA LEU A 44 20.98 -0.61 -1.24
C LEU A 44 22.48 -0.80 -1.17
N THR A 45 23.25 -0.07 -2.00
CA THR A 45 24.71 -0.06 -1.95
C THR A 45 25.27 0.59 -0.69
N SER A 46 24.46 1.39 0.03
CA SER A 46 24.86 2.00 1.29
C SER A 46 24.73 1.05 2.51
N LEU A 47 24.11 -0.11 2.36
CA LEU A 47 23.98 -1.07 3.46
C LEU A 47 25.37 -1.56 3.91
N GLU A 48 25.63 -1.48 5.19
CA GLU A 48 26.86 -2.01 5.80
C GLU A 48 26.64 -3.36 6.47
N LEU A 49 25.43 -3.59 6.95
CA LEU A 49 25.06 -4.80 7.70
C LEU A 49 23.81 -5.44 7.10
N THR A 50 23.64 -6.73 7.37
CA THR A 50 22.33 -7.38 7.16
C THR A 50 21.32 -6.77 8.13
N SER A 51 20.20 -6.29 7.59
CA SER A 51 19.14 -5.65 8.35
C SER A 51 17.85 -6.43 8.25
N LEU A 52 17.15 -6.56 9.39
CA LEU A 52 15.77 -7.01 9.47
C LEU A 52 14.94 -5.85 10.02
N ASP A 53 13.96 -5.42 9.29
CA ASP A 53 13.07 -4.34 9.71
C ASP A 53 11.60 -4.76 9.56
N PHE A 54 10.80 -4.38 10.57
CA PHE A 54 9.39 -4.72 10.66
C PHE A 54 8.60 -3.48 11.06
N GLY A 55 7.51 -3.21 10.36
CA GLY A 55 6.61 -2.12 10.65
C GLY A 55 5.18 -2.57 10.89
N ALA A 56 4.54 -1.97 11.89
CA ALA A 56 3.11 -2.08 12.14
C ALA A 56 2.53 -0.69 12.39
N THR A 57 1.31 -0.47 11.92
CA THR A 57 0.62 0.82 12.07
C THR A 57 -0.67 0.63 12.85
N TYR A 58 -0.88 1.50 13.82
CA TYR A 58 -2.16 1.64 14.52
C TYR A 58 -2.73 3.03 14.21
N LYS A 59 -3.91 3.06 13.59
CA LYS A 59 -4.58 4.30 13.16
C LYS A 59 -5.86 4.49 13.96
N ILE A 60 -6.02 5.68 14.52
CA ILE A 60 -7.26 6.14 15.13
C ILE A 60 -7.85 7.21 14.23
N LEU A 61 -9.06 7.02 13.77
CA LEU A 61 -9.79 7.97 12.95
C LEU A 61 -11.02 8.47 13.71
N THR A 62 -11.05 9.76 14.00
CA THR A 62 -12.22 10.42 14.56
C THR A 62 -12.93 11.20 13.46
N GLN A 63 -14.17 10.84 13.18
CA GLN A 63 -15.04 11.53 12.23
C GLN A 63 -16.09 12.32 13.00
N THR A 64 -16.16 13.63 12.75
CA THR A 64 -17.14 14.52 13.37
C THR A 64 -18.09 15.05 12.32
N ASP A 65 -19.37 14.87 12.52
CA ASP A 65 -20.40 15.49 11.69
C ASP A 65 -20.53 16.97 12.08
N GLN A 66 -20.30 17.84 11.12
CA GLN A 66 -20.35 19.29 11.34
C GLN A 66 -21.76 19.81 11.68
N ASN A 67 -22.82 19.10 11.27
CA ASN A 67 -24.18 19.53 11.48
C ASN A 67 -24.75 19.10 12.84
N SER A 68 -24.46 17.88 13.26
CA SER A 68 -24.97 17.31 14.51
C SER A 68 -23.97 17.41 15.67
N GLY A 69 -22.68 17.66 15.40
CA GLY A 69 -21.61 17.64 16.39
C GLY A 69 -21.25 16.24 16.90
N ASN A 70 -21.90 15.20 16.37
CA ASN A 70 -21.63 13.82 16.77
C ASN A 70 -20.29 13.35 16.22
N SER A 71 -19.51 12.65 17.06
CA SER A 71 -18.23 12.09 16.69
C SER A 71 -18.25 10.58 16.79
N ILE A 72 -17.73 9.91 15.74
CA ILE A 72 -17.50 8.46 15.72
C ILE A 72 -16.01 8.23 15.66
N GLN A 73 -15.49 7.40 16.56
CA GLN A 73 -14.09 7.00 16.57
C GLN A 73 -13.95 5.56 16.09
N ASN A 74 -13.15 5.37 15.05
CA ASN A 74 -12.79 4.07 14.51
C ASN A 74 -11.28 3.84 14.71
N SER A 75 -10.90 2.64 15.11
CA SER A 75 -9.50 2.24 15.21
C SER A 75 -9.21 1.07 14.27
N SER A 76 -8.02 1.05 13.70
CA SER A 76 -7.54 -0.05 12.89
C SER A 76 -6.04 -0.28 13.12
N SER A 77 -5.64 -1.54 13.15
CA SER A 77 -4.24 -1.95 13.19
C SER A 77 -3.95 -2.79 11.95
N TYR A 78 -2.80 -2.55 11.34
CA TYR A 78 -2.40 -3.33 10.19
C TYR A 78 -0.88 -3.46 10.11
N PHE A 79 -0.48 -4.56 9.47
CA PHE A 79 0.89 -4.80 9.08
C PHE A 79 1.32 -3.74 8.05
N HIS A 80 2.47 -3.13 8.26
CA HIS A 80 2.98 -2.10 7.35
C HIS A 80 4.04 -2.65 6.41
N TYR A 81 5.06 -3.37 6.92
CA TYR A 81 6.04 -4.05 6.11
C TYR A 81 6.89 -5.03 6.92
N LEU A 82 7.52 -5.95 6.19
CA LEU A 82 8.64 -6.76 6.63
C LEU A 82 9.74 -6.63 5.58
N SER A 83 10.96 -6.33 5.97
CA SER A 83 12.09 -6.14 5.07
C SER A 83 13.34 -6.82 5.57
N LEU A 84 14.04 -7.47 4.66
CA LEU A 84 15.37 -8.05 4.84
C LEU A 84 16.32 -7.37 3.86
N GLY A 85 17.36 -6.74 4.37
CA GLY A 85 18.44 -6.14 3.59
C GLY A 85 19.74 -6.90 3.75
N PHE A 86 20.48 -7.05 2.68
CA PHE A 86 21.73 -7.80 2.68
C PHE A 86 22.81 -7.00 1.95
N LYS A 87 23.97 -6.83 2.59
CA LYS A 87 25.20 -6.44 1.89
C LYS A 87 25.85 -7.70 1.34
N ILE A 88 25.83 -7.89 0.04
CA ILE A 88 26.40 -9.08 -0.63
C ILE A 88 27.88 -8.87 -0.90
N GLN A 89 28.25 -7.68 -1.42
CA GLN A 89 29.59 -7.21 -1.66
C GLN A 89 29.67 -5.71 -1.34
N GLU A 90 30.84 -5.13 -1.34
CA GLU A 90 31.00 -3.68 -1.12
C GLU A 90 30.23 -2.84 -2.12
N TRP A 91 30.16 -3.31 -3.37
CA TRP A 91 29.49 -2.67 -4.51
C TRP A 91 28.08 -3.21 -4.77
N TRP A 92 27.57 -4.22 -3.98
CA TRP A 92 26.31 -4.88 -4.25
C TRP A 92 25.48 -5.08 -2.98
N GLY A 93 24.34 -4.42 -2.93
CA GLY A 93 23.31 -4.60 -1.90
C GLY A 93 22.02 -5.19 -2.49
N MET A 94 21.32 -5.98 -1.69
CA MET A 94 20.09 -6.66 -2.06
C MET A 94 19.04 -6.51 -0.96
N ASN A 95 17.74 -6.52 -1.35
CA ASN A 95 16.67 -6.62 -0.37
C ASN A 95 15.55 -7.55 -0.82
N LEU A 96 14.83 -8.09 0.18
CA LEU A 96 13.53 -8.72 0.01
C LEU A 96 12.56 -8.07 0.98
N ALA A 97 11.44 -7.57 0.48
CA ALA A 97 10.43 -6.95 1.33
C ALA A 97 9.02 -7.43 0.97
N LEU A 98 8.17 -7.50 2.00
CA LEU A 98 6.73 -7.73 1.88
C LEU A 98 6.04 -6.48 2.43
N THR A 99 5.16 -5.87 1.64
CA THR A 99 4.46 -4.64 2.05
C THR A 99 3.09 -4.56 1.39
N PRO A 100 2.07 -4.00 2.05
CA PRO A 100 0.81 -3.69 1.40
C PRO A 100 1.02 -2.69 0.27
N TYR A 101 0.33 -2.91 -0.86
CA TYR A 101 0.24 -1.96 -1.97
C TYR A 101 -1.02 -1.12 -1.87
N SER A 102 -2.16 -1.77 -1.55
CA SER A 102 -3.42 -1.08 -1.30
C SER A 102 -4.30 -1.84 -0.31
N GLN A 103 -5.27 -1.13 0.28
CA GLN A 103 -6.22 -1.71 1.22
C GLN A 103 -7.63 -1.22 0.92
N VAL A 104 -8.60 -2.13 1.02
CA VAL A 104 -10.03 -1.85 0.90
C VAL A 104 -10.71 -2.23 2.20
N GLY A 105 -11.55 -1.33 2.70
CA GLY A 105 -12.34 -1.64 3.88
C GLY A 105 -13.41 -0.57 4.11
N TYR A 106 -14.68 -0.91 3.85
CA TYR A 106 -15.82 -0.05 4.12
C TYR A 106 -17.08 -0.89 4.38
N ASN A 107 -17.99 -0.32 5.15
CA ASN A 107 -19.34 -0.80 5.34
C ASN A 107 -20.24 0.43 5.46
N ILE A 108 -21.00 0.70 4.43
CA ILE A 108 -21.84 1.88 4.29
C ILE A 108 -23.25 1.40 4.00
N PHE A 109 -24.24 2.06 4.58
CA PHE A 109 -25.62 1.81 4.24
C PHE A 109 -26.37 3.12 4.00
N THR A 110 -27.37 3.05 3.14
CA THR A 110 -28.36 4.11 2.91
C THR A 110 -29.74 3.50 2.87
N ILE A 111 -30.74 4.29 3.21
CA ILE A 111 -32.15 3.91 3.10
C ILE A 111 -32.78 4.88 2.13
N ASP A 112 -33.30 4.36 1.04
CA ASP A 112 -33.99 5.13 0.02
C ASP A 112 -35.40 4.60 -0.19
N GLU A 113 -36.38 5.48 -0.37
CA GLU A 113 -37.74 5.12 -0.69
C GLU A 113 -37.85 4.82 -2.20
N VAL A 114 -38.11 3.56 -2.53
CA VAL A 114 -38.25 3.10 -3.92
C VAL A 114 -39.73 2.95 -4.24
N PRO A 115 -40.25 3.58 -5.32
CA PRO A 115 -41.63 3.42 -5.75
C PRO A 115 -42.00 1.94 -5.87
N ASP A 116 -43.15 1.55 -5.39
CA ASP A 116 -43.71 0.18 -5.36
C ASP A 116 -43.02 -0.81 -4.41
N PHE A 117 -41.85 -0.49 -3.83
CA PHE A 117 -41.10 -1.37 -2.94
C PHE A 117 -40.92 -0.82 -1.52
N GLY A 118 -41.29 0.45 -1.28
CA GLY A 118 -41.13 1.09 0.04
C GLY A 118 -39.68 1.41 0.37
N ASN A 119 -39.39 1.49 1.68
CA ASN A 119 -38.04 1.73 2.15
C ASN A 119 -37.12 0.56 1.81
N THR A 120 -36.08 0.86 1.09
CA THR A 120 -35.07 -0.12 0.65
C THR A 120 -33.73 0.20 1.31
N LEU A 121 -33.18 -0.77 2.04
CA LEU A 121 -31.83 -0.67 2.65
C LEU A 121 -30.81 -1.13 1.63
N TYR A 122 -29.99 -0.20 1.16
CA TYR A 122 -28.80 -0.49 0.37
C TYR A 122 -27.58 -0.59 1.28
N ARG A 123 -26.86 -1.69 1.18
CA ARG A 123 -25.61 -1.90 1.92
C ARG A 123 -24.46 -2.10 0.94
N PHE A 124 -23.39 -1.35 1.16
CA PHE A 124 -22.15 -1.40 0.39
C PHE A 124 -21.03 -1.84 1.31
N GLU A 125 -20.49 -3.01 1.05
CA GLU A 125 -19.40 -3.59 1.84
C GLU A 125 -18.22 -3.84 0.91
N GLY A 126 -17.02 -3.56 1.40
CA GLY A 126 -15.80 -3.87 0.70
C GLY A 126 -14.73 -4.34 1.66
N ASP A 127 -14.01 -5.36 1.26
CA ASP A 127 -12.88 -5.91 1.99
C ASP A 127 -11.77 -6.38 1.04
N GLY A 128 -10.57 -6.49 1.58
CA GLY A 128 -9.42 -6.99 0.86
C GLY A 128 -8.28 -6.00 0.74
N GLY A 129 -7.40 -6.28 -0.19
CA GLY A 129 -6.21 -5.47 -0.46
C GLY A 129 -5.27 -6.18 -1.42
N ILE A 130 -4.30 -5.41 -1.89
CA ILE A 130 -3.21 -5.89 -2.73
C ILE A 130 -1.94 -5.79 -1.91
N THR A 131 -1.17 -6.85 -1.92
CA THR A 131 0.15 -6.95 -1.28
C THR A 131 1.21 -7.04 -2.36
N GLN A 132 2.42 -6.57 -2.08
CA GLN A 132 3.54 -6.71 -2.98
C GLN A 132 4.73 -7.36 -2.28
N ILE A 133 5.44 -8.22 -3.02
CA ILE A 133 6.78 -8.65 -2.70
C ILE A 133 7.73 -7.82 -3.55
N VAL A 134 8.72 -7.22 -2.90
CA VAL A 134 9.74 -6.40 -3.56
C VAL A 134 11.08 -7.10 -3.45
N PHE A 135 11.70 -7.41 -4.58
CA PHE A 135 13.06 -7.90 -4.68
C PHE A 135 13.93 -6.83 -5.32
N GLY A 136 14.77 -6.20 -4.52
CA GLY A 136 15.62 -5.11 -4.95
C GLY A 136 17.09 -5.50 -5.02
N ASN A 137 17.79 -4.92 -6.00
CA ASN A 137 19.22 -4.98 -6.16
C ASN A 137 19.77 -3.60 -6.46
N GLY A 138 20.86 -3.24 -5.78
CA GLY A 138 21.61 -2.01 -5.99
C GLY A 138 23.06 -2.32 -6.28
N PHE A 139 23.64 -1.64 -7.25
CA PHE A 139 25.01 -1.82 -7.70
C PHE A 139 25.73 -0.47 -7.77
N GLU A 140 26.91 -0.37 -7.19
CA GLU A 140 27.82 0.73 -7.42
C GLU A 140 28.64 0.42 -8.68
N VAL A 141 28.37 1.18 -9.74
CA VAL A 141 28.95 0.90 -11.07
C VAL A 141 30.27 1.63 -11.30
N ILE A 142 30.44 2.77 -10.68
CA ILE A 142 31.69 3.52 -10.54
C ILE A 142 31.66 4.20 -9.18
N ASP A 143 32.80 4.70 -8.73
CA ASP A 143 32.91 5.38 -7.44
C ASP A 143 31.79 6.41 -7.25
N ASN A 144 31.05 6.29 -6.16
CA ASN A 144 29.95 7.17 -5.75
C ASN A 144 28.70 7.18 -6.66
N LEU A 145 28.65 6.38 -7.73
CA LEU A 145 27.47 6.25 -8.60
C LEU A 145 26.84 4.88 -8.42
N SER A 146 25.64 4.87 -7.88
CA SER A 146 24.85 3.66 -7.67
C SER A 146 23.63 3.65 -8.59
N ILE A 147 23.36 2.48 -9.16
CA ILE A 147 22.11 2.18 -9.88
C ILE A 147 21.39 1.05 -9.17
N GLY A 148 20.10 0.94 -9.38
CA GLY A 148 19.34 -0.15 -8.77
C GLY A 148 18.08 -0.48 -9.54
N VAL A 149 17.56 -1.69 -9.27
CA VAL A 149 16.31 -2.18 -9.82
C VAL A 149 15.53 -2.91 -8.75
N ASN A 150 14.24 -2.61 -8.66
CA ASN A 150 13.26 -3.40 -7.92
C ASN A 150 12.40 -4.19 -8.90
N LEU A 151 12.21 -5.46 -8.61
CA LEU A 151 11.17 -6.30 -9.16
C LEU A 151 10.06 -6.37 -8.11
N ARG A 152 8.84 -5.96 -8.47
CA ARG A 152 7.67 -5.99 -7.59
C ARG A 152 6.65 -6.97 -8.13
N TYR A 153 6.28 -7.95 -7.33
CA TYR A 153 5.17 -8.85 -7.63
C TYR A 153 3.96 -8.44 -6.79
N LEU A 154 2.92 -7.96 -7.46
CA LEU A 154 1.66 -7.55 -6.84
C LEU A 154 0.68 -8.72 -6.88
N PHE A 155 0.05 -9.00 -5.74
CA PHE A 155 -0.97 -10.04 -5.64
C PHE A 155 -2.01 -9.67 -4.59
N GLY A 156 -3.26 -10.06 -4.82
CA GLY A 156 -4.33 -9.81 -3.87
C GLY A 156 -5.71 -9.87 -4.47
N THR A 157 -6.70 -9.68 -3.63
CA THR A 157 -8.11 -9.75 -4.03
C THR A 157 -8.90 -8.68 -3.27
N ASN A 158 -9.59 -7.85 -4.02
CA ASN A 158 -10.59 -6.93 -3.50
C ASN A 158 -11.98 -7.49 -3.73
N ARG A 159 -12.81 -7.51 -2.70
CA ARG A 159 -14.20 -7.93 -2.75
C ARG A 159 -15.10 -6.76 -2.46
N LYS A 160 -16.12 -6.59 -3.30
CA LYS A 160 -17.18 -5.61 -3.11
C LYS A 160 -18.51 -6.34 -3.11
N ARG A 161 -19.34 -6.03 -2.14
CA ARG A 161 -20.68 -6.58 -2.00
C ARG A 161 -21.69 -5.44 -1.94
N ILE A 162 -22.67 -5.50 -2.78
CA ILE A 162 -23.81 -4.57 -2.77
C ILE A 162 -25.06 -5.40 -2.54
N SER A 163 -25.82 -5.08 -1.51
CA SER A 163 -27.11 -5.72 -1.24
C SER A 163 -28.22 -4.68 -1.14
N ALA A 164 -29.39 -5.04 -1.69
CA ALA A 164 -30.64 -4.32 -1.53
C ALA A 164 -31.61 -5.21 -0.77
N GLU A 165 -32.04 -4.74 0.41
CA GLU A 165 -32.99 -5.40 1.29
C GLU A 165 -34.25 -4.56 1.35
N PHE A 166 -35.39 -5.17 1.01
CA PHE A 166 -36.68 -4.51 1.03
C PHE A 166 -37.36 -4.63 2.37
N GLU A 167 -38.24 -3.69 2.70
CA GLU A 167 -39.02 -3.70 3.94
C GLU A 167 -40.04 -4.88 3.98
N ASP A 168 -40.59 -5.23 2.81
CA ASP A 168 -41.49 -6.38 2.67
C ASP A 168 -40.69 -7.70 2.61
N PRO A 169 -40.82 -8.59 3.64
CA PRO A 169 -40.07 -9.84 3.69
C PRO A 169 -40.51 -10.87 2.65
N SER A 170 -41.62 -10.63 1.94
CA SER A 170 -42.07 -11.49 0.85
C SER A 170 -41.29 -11.27 -0.46
N LEU A 171 -40.57 -10.18 -0.56
CA LEU A 171 -39.74 -9.84 -1.70
C LEU A 171 -38.37 -10.54 -1.64
N TYR A 172 -37.85 -10.87 -2.81
CA TYR A 172 -36.49 -11.37 -2.95
C TYR A 172 -35.49 -10.25 -2.79
N PHE A 173 -34.55 -10.40 -1.90
CA PHE A 173 -33.43 -9.47 -1.75
C PHE A 173 -32.41 -9.68 -2.88
N ALA A 174 -31.81 -8.59 -3.33
CA ALA A 174 -30.80 -8.63 -4.39
C ALA A 174 -29.39 -8.46 -3.80
N ARG A 175 -28.44 -9.24 -4.33
CA ARG A 175 -27.04 -9.10 -3.94
C ARG A 175 -26.14 -9.22 -5.16
N ARG A 176 -25.18 -8.30 -5.24
CA ARG A 176 -24.09 -8.31 -6.20
C ARG A 176 -22.77 -8.49 -5.48
N ASN A 177 -22.04 -9.51 -5.85
CA ASN A 177 -20.67 -9.74 -5.42
C ASN A 177 -19.72 -9.48 -6.59
N GLU A 178 -18.76 -8.60 -6.36
CA GLU A 178 -17.70 -8.29 -7.29
C GLU A 178 -16.37 -8.67 -6.65
N GLU A 179 -15.62 -9.53 -7.29
CA GLU A 179 -14.27 -9.92 -6.90
C GLU A 179 -13.29 -9.48 -7.96
N THR A 180 -12.31 -8.64 -7.56
CA THR A 180 -11.22 -8.20 -8.42
C THR A 180 -9.93 -8.80 -7.91
N ARG A 181 -9.36 -9.73 -8.66
CA ARG A 181 -8.08 -10.38 -8.37
C ARG A 181 -6.98 -9.72 -9.17
N VAL A 182 -5.93 -9.32 -8.48
CA VAL A 182 -4.72 -8.72 -9.07
C VAL A 182 -3.57 -9.73 -8.97
N SER A 183 -2.82 -9.88 -10.08
CA SER A 183 -1.57 -10.63 -10.13
C SER A 183 -0.74 -10.05 -11.25
N ASP A 184 0.32 -9.30 -10.90
CA ASP A 184 1.15 -8.60 -11.90
C ASP A 184 2.57 -8.37 -11.40
N VAL A 185 3.48 -8.06 -12.33
CA VAL A 185 4.88 -7.76 -12.07
C VAL A 185 5.20 -6.38 -12.59
N THR A 186 5.81 -5.55 -11.74
CA THR A 186 6.27 -4.21 -12.11
C THR A 186 7.74 -4.02 -11.76
N PHE A 187 8.36 -3.01 -12.37
CA PHE A 187 9.77 -2.69 -12.18
C PHE A 187 9.96 -1.23 -11.83
N ASP A 188 10.87 -0.96 -10.89
CA ASP A 188 11.37 0.38 -10.62
C ASP A 188 12.88 0.41 -10.80
N PHE A 189 13.36 1.53 -11.28
CA PHE A 189 14.78 1.83 -11.43
C PHE A 189 15.17 2.98 -10.53
N GLY A 190 16.37 2.91 -9.98
CA GLY A 190 16.94 3.91 -9.11
C GLY A 190 18.33 4.33 -9.55
N LEU A 191 18.63 5.59 -9.30
CA LEU A 191 19.95 6.17 -9.50
C LEU A 191 20.30 7.03 -8.28
N GLN A 192 21.54 6.94 -7.80
CA GLN A 192 22.07 7.84 -6.79
C GLN A 192 23.52 8.19 -7.12
N TYR A 193 23.87 9.46 -6.93
CA TYR A 193 25.24 9.96 -7.05
C TYR A 193 25.61 10.75 -5.81
N GLU A 194 26.74 10.39 -5.19
CA GLU A 194 27.22 10.99 -3.95
C GLU A 194 28.43 11.89 -4.23
N LEU A 195 28.32 13.16 -3.84
CA LEU A 195 29.36 14.17 -3.95
C LEU A 195 29.92 14.47 -2.58
N PHE A 196 31.22 14.36 -2.42
CA PHE A 196 31.93 14.67 -1.18
C PHE A 196 32.60 16.03 -1.26
N PHE A 197 32.35 16.88 -0.26
CA PHE A 197 32.94 18.22 -0.13
C PHE A 197 33.74 18.31 1.17
N ASN A 198 34.79 19.13 1.16
CA ASN A 198 35.60 19.44 2.34
C ASN A 198 36.08 18.19 3.08
N LYS A 199 37.24 17.72 2.70
CA LYS A 199 37.93 16.66 3.46
C LYS A 199 38.49 17.27 4.73
N ASP A 200 38.22 16.63 5.87
CA ASP A 200 38.85 16.94 7.15
C ASP A 200 40.36 16.74 7.10
N VAL A 201 41.07 17.23 8.15
CA VAL A 201 42.52 17.09 8.31
C VAL A 201 42.97 15.62 8.27
N ASP A 202 42.09 14.70 8.63
CA ASP A 202 42.30 13.23 8.59
C ASP A 202 41.85 12.58 7.26
N GLY A 203 41.43 13.40 6.27
CA GLY A 203 41.07 12.92 4.94
C GLY A 203 39.63 12.39 4.81
N PHE A 204 38.82 12.44 5.89
CA PHE A 204 37.40 12.12 5.83
C PHE A 204 36.58 13.29 5.24
N ALA A 205 35.56 12.96 4.45
CA ALA A 205 34.67 13.96 3.91
C ALA A 205 33.75 14.54 5.03
N ALA A 206 33.87 15.83 5.31
CA ALA A 206 33.09 16.48 6.33
C ALA A 206 31.63 16.70 5.92
N ASN A 207 31.36 16.83 4.60
CA ASN A 207 30.02 17.01 4.06
C ASN A 207 29.86 16.22 2.76
N ASN A 208 28.67 15.66 2.57
CA ASN A 208 28.26 15.00 1.34
C ASN A 208 26.91 15.54 0.83
N LEU A 209 26.72 15.48 -0.46
CA LEU A 209 25.46 15.75 -1.15
C LEU A 209 25.09 14.52 -1.96
N VAL A 210 23.90 13.96 -1.74
CA VAL A 210 23.37 12.85 -2.53
C VAL A 210 22.32 13.36 -3.49
N LEU A 211 22.53 13.11 -4.77
CA LEU A 211 21.55 13.33 -5.82
C LEU A 211 20.88 11.99 -6.13
N GLY A 212 19.56 11.94 -6.16
CA GLY A 212 18.80 10.72 -6.42
C GLY A 212 17.74 10.92 -7.49
N ALA A 213 17.51 9.88 -8.29
CA ALA A 213 16.40 9.79 -9.23
C ALA A 213 15.79 8.39 -9.19
N THR A 214 14.47 8.33 -9.39
CA THR A 214 13.74 7.07 -9.50
C THR A 214 12.81 7.10 -10.70
N TYR A 215 12.64 5.96 -11.34
CA TYR A 215 11.72 5.76 -12.45
C TYR A 215 10.97 4.46 -12.23
N GLY A 216 9.64 4.52 -12.16
CA GLY A 216 8.76 3.35 -12.06
C GLY A 216 8.07 3.09 -13.39
N ASN A 217 8.00 1.82 -13.78
CA ASN A 217 7.16 1.42 -14.89
C ASN A 217 5.70 1.39 -14.43
N ASN A 218 5.00 2.52 -14.62
CA ASN A 218 3.55 2.63 -14.38
C ASN A 218 2.77 1.87 -15.45
N SER A 219 2.97 0.56 -15.57
CA SER A 219 2.17 -0.29 -16.44
C SER A 219 0.74 -0.41 -15.87
N GLN A 220 -0.20 -0.66 -16.77
CA GLN A 220 -1.55 -1.02 -16.36
C GLN A 220 -1.48 -2.36 -15.61
N VAL A 221 -1.89 -2.34 -14.36
CA VAL A 221 -1.90 -3.56 -13.52
C VAL A 221 -2.96 -4.53 -14.04
N SER A 222 -2.55 -5.76 -14.33
CA SER A 222 -3.43 -6.83 -14.79
C SER A 222 -4.36 -7.28 -13.68
N ALA A 223 -5.68 -7.20 -13.93
CA ALA A 223 -6.68 -7.59 -12.98
C ALA A 223 -7.79 -8.43 -13.65
N THR A 224 -8.22 -9.48 -12.98
CA THR A 224 -9.37 -10.29 -13.40
C THR A 224 -10.55 -9.95 -12.50
N LYS A 225 -11.66 -9.57 -13.14
CA LYS A 225 -12.90 -9.22 -12.44
C LYS A 225 -13.93 -10.33 -12.64
N SER A 226 -14.48 -10.81 -11.52
CA SER A 226 -15.62 -11.73 -11.47
C SER A 226 -16.81 -11.01 -10.85
N LEU A 227 -17.97 -11.16 -11.47
CA LEU A 227 -19.22 -10.54 -11.02
C LEU A 227 -20.29 -11.63 -10.91
N VAL A 228 -20.95 -11.69 -9.76
CA VAL A 228 -22.03 -12.64 -9.48
C VAL A 228 -23.20 -11.89 -8.89
N ASP A 229 -24.32 -11.90 -9.61
CA ASP A 229 -25.59 -11.34 -9.18
C ASP A 229 -26.54 -12.48 -8.81
N TYR A 230 -27.17 -12.39 -7.64
CA TYR A 230 -28.19 -13.36 -7.21
C TYR A 230 -29.25 -12.71 -6.33
N THR A 231 -30.37 -13.38 -6.25
CA THR A 231 -31.46 -13.03 -5.33
C THR A 231 -31.56 -14.08 -4.23
N TYR A 232 -31.98 -13.69 -3.03
CA TYR A 232 -32.15 -14.58 -1.90
C TYR A 232 -33.35 -14.16 -1.05
N VAL A 233 -33.83 -15.10 -0.25
CA VAL A 233 -34.87 -14.87 0.75
C VAL A 233 -34.21 -14.93 2.13
N LYS A 234 -34.52 -13.97 2.99
CA LYS A 234 -34.05 -13.99 4.37
C LYS A 234 -34.96 -14.92 5.16
N ASN A 235 -34.47 -16.07 5.57
CA ASN A 235 -35.22 -16.93 6.49
C ASN A 235 -35.37 -16.25 7.85
N SER A 236 -36.51 -16.42 8.49
CA SER A 236 -36.86 -15.82 9.78
C SER A 236 -35.93 -16.21 10.96
N GLU A 237 -34.92 -17.03 10.73
CA GLU A 237 -33.97 -17.51 11.74
C GLU A 237 -32.58 -16.83 11.65
N GLY A 238 -32.44 -15.72 11.00
CA GLY A 238 -31.30 -14.80 11.19
C GLY A 238 -29.91 -15.38 10.90
N SER A 239 -29.74 -16.15 9.85
CA SER A 239 -28.40 -16.58 9.37
C SER A 239 -28.14 -16.18 7.91
#